data_31a150b030d5d2151f3d99caf7d0d8a7
#
_entry.id   31a150b030d5d2151f3d99caf7d0d8a7
#
_cell.length_a   1.000
_cell.length_b   1.000
_cell.length_c   1.000
_cell.angle_alpha   90.00
_cell.angle_beta   90.00
_cell.angle_gamma   90.00
#
_symmetry.space_group_name_H-M   'P 1'
#
loop_
_entity.id
_entity.type
_entity.pdbx_description
1 polymer ?
#
loop_
_entity_poly.entity_id
_entity_poly.type
_entity_poly.pdbx_seq_one_letter_code
_entity_poly.pdbx_strand_id
1 'polypeptide(L)'
;MKKLFALILAALMVLGCVAVASAEQAQTLQLNWEEYAAEIEASEEAKAALSGDFVTMEEIALKIYIPAAFKQTELTDEDREAGYIAYFTMGEDKGVGIQYVDVGGMSLEEYAQRLTEEYGYECKDAVVNGLPALAYSFTENDRETSVLAFSTEKGYILEIAFAPTNDEGFAAVAAVLMASVQAAE
;
A
#
# COMPACT_ATOMS: atom_id res chain seq x y z
N MET A 1 -14.00 15.22 -9.66
CA MET A 1 -14.11 14.60 -8.32
C MET A 1 -15.05 13.41 -8.26
N LYS A 2 -16.37 13.54 -8.50
CA LYS A 2 -17.32 12.43 -8.21
C LYS A 2 -17.08 11.11 -8.94
N LYS A 3 -16.47 11.08 -10.13
CA LYS A 3 -16.18 9.84 -10.88
C LYS A 3 -14.83 9.23 -10.55
N LEU A 4 -13.80 10.04 -10.30
CA LEU A 4 -12.50 9.58 -9.81
C LEU A 4 -12.64 8.95 -8.42
N PHE A 5 -13.39 9.63 -7.52
CA PHE A 5 -13.73 9.09 -6.21
C PHE A 5 -14.53 7.78 -6.28
N ALA A 6 -15.36 7.56 -7.28
CA ALA A 6 -16.18 6.36 -7.37
C ALA A 6 -15.37 5.10 -7.72
N LEU A 7 -14.33 5.20 -8.55
CA LEU A 7 -13.50 4.05 -8.95
C LEU A 7 -12.41 3.77 -7.91
N ILE A 8 -11.78 4.82 -7.38
CA ILE A 8 -10.82 4.73 -6.29
C ILE A 8 -11.50 4.19 -5.01
N LEU A 9 -12.73 4.64 -4.72
CA LEU A 9 -13.53 4.11 -3.61
C LEU A 9 -13.92 2.64 -3.81
N ALA A 10 -14.10 2.17 -5.06
CA ALA A 10 -14.37 0.76 -5.35
C ALA A 10 -13.15 -0.13 -5.05
N ALA A 11 -11.93 0.32 -5.32
CA ALA A 11 -10.71 -0.41 -4.98
C ALA A 11 -10.49 -0.46 -3.46
N LEU A 12 -10.83 0.60 -2.73
CA LEU A 12 -10.72 0.65 -1.25
C LEU A 12 -11.83 -0.13 -0.54
N MET A 13 -13.05 -0.21 -1.11
CA MET A 13 -14.09 -1.07 -0.55
C MET A 13 -13.71 -2.55 -0.58
N VAL A 14 -12.74 -2.94 -1.40
CA VAL A 14 -12.20 -4.31 -1.41
C VAL A 14 -11.23 -4.55 -0.25
N LEU A 15 -10.58 -3.50 0.27
CA LEU A 15 -9.71 -3.60 1.45
C LEU A 15 -10.48 -3.46 2.78
N GLY A 16 -11.56 -2.67 2.81
CA GLY A 16 -12.23 -2.24 4.04
C GLY A 16 -13.64 -2.75 4.30
N CYS A 17 -14.25 -3.55 3.44
CA CYS A 17 -15.60 -4.10 3.69
C CYS A 17 -15.71 -5.54 3.24
N VAL A 18 -15.96 -6.47 4.16
CA VAL A 18 -17.21 -7.22 4.11
C VAL A 18 -17.42 -8.06 5.39
N ALA A 19 -18.32 -7.61 6.24
CA ALA A 19 -19.15 -8.52 6.99
C ALA A 19 -20.40 -8.83 6.14
N VAL A 20 -20.32 -9.72 5.18
CA VAL A 20 -21.48 -10.43 4.61
C VAL A 20 -21.07 -11.86 4.36
N ALA A 21 -21.66 -12.77 5.14
CA ALA A 21 -21.55 -14.20 4.97
C ALA A 21 -22.01 -14.62 3.58
N SER A 22 -21.09 -15.07 2.76
CA SER A 22 -21.30 -16.00 1.66
C SER A 22 -19.96 -16.63 1.34
N ALA A 23 -19.91 -17.94 1.28
CA ALA A 23 -18.75 -18.71 0.84
C ALA A 23 -18.51 -18.44 -0.67
N GLU A 24 -17.86 -17.33 -0.95
CA GLU A 24 -17.34 -16.99 -2.28
C GLU A 24 -15.82 -16.96 -2.19
N GLN A 25 -15.17 -17.60 -3.15
CA GLN A 25 -13.72 -17.67 -3.28
C GLN A 25 -13.12 -16.28 -3.03
N ALA A 26 -12.15 -16.17 -2.12
CA ALA A 26 -11.44 -14.94 -1.84
C ALA A 26 -10.89 -14.38 -3.17
N GLN A 27 -11.48 -13.30 -3.63
CA GLN A 27 -11.10 -12.71 -4.92
C GLN A 27 -9.76 -12.01 -4.73
N THR A 28 -8.73 -12.46 -5.45
CA THR A 28 -7.41 -11.84 -5.45
C THR A 28 -7.52 -10.38 -5.89
N LEU A 29 -7.01 -9.46 -5.08
CA LEU A 29 -6.98 -8.03 -5.38
C LEU A 29 -6.03 -7.78 -6.55
N GLN A 30 -6.51 -7.13 -7.61
CA GLN A 30 -5.70 -6.75 -8.77
C GLN A 30 -5.49 -5.25 -8.77
N LEU A 31 -4.23 -4.81 -8.73
CA LEU A 31 -3.83 -3.41 -8.83
C LEU A 31 -2.95 -3.22 -10.06
N ASN A 32 -3.37 -2.34 -10.98
CA ASN A 32 -2.68 -2.08 -12.23
C ASN A 32 -2.47 -0.58 -12.41
N TRP A 33 -1.21 -0.17 -12.47
CA TRP A 33 -0.83 1.24 -12.62
C TRP A 33 -1.38 1.89 -13.90
N GLU A 34 -1.41 1.17 -15.01
CA GLU A 34 -1.88 1.74 -16.29
C GLU A 34 -3.33 2.24 -16.19
N GLU A 35 -4.19 1.54 -15.43
CA GLU A 35 -5.58 1.93 -15.23
C GLU A 35 -5.67 3.24 -14.42
N TYR A 36 -4.92 3.33 -13.31
CA TYR A 36 -4.88 4.54 -12.47
C TYR A 36 -4.24 5.72 -13.20
N ALA A 37 -3.15 5.49 -13.92
CA ALA A 37 -2.47 6.52 -14.71
C ALA A 37 -3.40 7.10 -15.78
N ALA A 38 -4.14 6.25 -16.49
CA ALA A 38 -5.10 6.69 -17.49
C ALA A 38 -6.21 7.58 -16.89
N GLU A 39 -6.68 7.26 -15.67
CA GLU A 39 -7.68 8.07 -14.97
C GLU A 39 -7.12 9.41 -14.49
N ILE A 40 -5.88 9.39 -13.96
CA ILE A 40 -5.18 10.64 -13.59
C ILE A 40 -5.03 11.53 -14.81
N GLU A 41 -4.61 10.98 -15.94
CA GLU A 41 -4.44 11.73 -17.19
C GLU A 41 -5.73 12.25 -17.79
N ALA A 42 -6.85 11.59 -17.54
CA ALA A 42 -8.16 12.02 -18.00
C ALA A 42 -8.74 13.23 -17.24
N SER A 43 -8.15 13.61 -16.11
CA SER A 43 -8.64 14.69 -15.24
C SER A 43 -7.55 15.72 -14.95
N GLU A 44 -7.73 16.96 -15.39
CA GLU A 44 -6.80 18.06 -15.08
C GLU A 44 -6.67 18.32 -13.57
N GLU A 45 -7.76 18.09 -12.81
CA GLU A 45 -7.76 18.22 -11.36
C GLU A 45 -6.92 17.12 -10.70
N ALA A 46 -7.05 15.87 -11.18
CA ALA A 46 -6.24 14.75 -10.68
C ALA A 46 -4.76 14.91 -11.03
N LYS A 47 -4.44 15.35 -12.27
CA LYS A 47 -3.07 15.68 -12.66
C LYS A 47 -2.44 16.72 -11.76
N ALA A 48 -3.17 17.78 -11.44
CA ALA A 48 -2.67 18.85 -10.58
C ALA A 48 -2.44 18.36 -9.12
N ALA A 49 -3.36 17.53 -8.62
CA ALA A 49 -3.30 17.03 -7.24
C ALA A 49 -2.28 15.91 -7.04
N LEU A 50 -2.07 15.08 -8.08
CA LEU A 50 -1.24 13.88 -8.03
C LEU A 50 0.02 13.98 -8.89
N SER A 51 0.40 15.20 -9.33
CA SER A 51 1.67 15.38 -10.05
C SER A 51 2.85 14.90 -9.20
N GLY A 52 3.75 14.11 -9.77
CA GLY A 52 4.87 13.54 -9.04
C GLY A 52 5.76 12.70 -9.94
N ASP A 53 6.63 11.92 -9.34
CA ASP A 53 7.60 11.08 -10.02
C ASP A 53 7.71 9.70 -9.37
N PHE A 54 8.21 8.73 -10.13
CA PHE A 54 8.60 7.44 -9.57
C PHE A 54 9.89 7.58 -8.76
N VAL A 55 9.83 7.14 -7.52
CA VAL A 55 11.00 6.98 -6.65
C VAL A 55 11.43 5.52 -6.72
N THR A 56 12.65 5.29 -7.19
CA THR A 56 13.25 3.96 -7.24
C THR A 56 13.99 3.67 -5.95
N MET A 57 13.72 2.51 -5.39
CA MET A 57 14.39 1.97 -4.20
C MET A 57 15.25 0.79 -4.66
N GLU A 58 16.52 1.06 -4.97
CA GLU A 58 17.45 0.07 -5.54
C GLU A 58 17.66 -1.14 -4.60
N GLU A 59 17.66 -0.91 -3.28
CA GLU A 59 17.89 -1.94 -2.28
C GLU A 59 16.84 -3.06 -2.30
N ILE A 60 15.62 -2.75 -2.78
CA ILE A 60 14.48 -3.66 -2.83
C ILE A 60 14.01 -3.94 -4.26
N ALA A 61 14.70 -3.37 -5.26
CA ALA A 61 14.36 -3.48 -6.68
C ALA A 61 12.90 -3.12 -7.00
N LEU A 62 12.35 -2.14 -6.29
CA LEU A 62 11.00 -1.61 -6.50
C LEU A 62 11.03 -0.11 -6.80
N LYS A 63 9.99 0.36 -7.45
CA LYS A 63 9.69 1.79 -7.59
C LYS A 63 8.24 2.05 -7.23
N ILE A 64 7.99 3.22 -6.67
CA ILE A 64 6.65 3.69 -6.29
C ILE A 64 6.49 5.13 -6.76
N TYR A 65 5.30 5.46 -7.26
CA TYR A 65 4.96 6.83 -7.64
C TYR A 65 4.69 7.67 -6.40
N ILE A 66 5.44 8.75 -6.21
CA ILE A 66 5.30 9.66 -5.06
C ILE A 66 4.85 11.03 -5.57
N PRO A 67 3.62 11.46 -5.27
CA PRO A 67 3.16 12.81 -5.59
C PRO A 67 4.04 13.89 -4.95
N ALA A 68 4.21 15.01 -5.62
CA ALA A 68 5.05 16.13 -5.18
C ALA A 68 4.59 16.76 -3.84
N ALA A 69 3.35 16.47 -3.41
CA ALA A 69 2.85 16.86 -2.09
C ALA A 69 3.52 16.11 -0.93
N PHE A 70 4.13 14.95 -1.21
CA PHE A 70 4.87 14.18 -0.21
C PHE A 70 6.30 14.68 -0.08
N LYS A 71 6.83 14.55 1.13
CA LYS A 71 8.24 14.80 1.43
C LYS A 71 8.83 13.57 2.06
N GLN A 72 10.01 13.19 1.61
CA GLN A 72 10.77 12.15 2.29
C GLN A 72 11.22 12.68 3.66
N THR A 73 10.94 11.90 4.68
CA THR A 73 11.33 12.20 6.06
C THR A 73 12.64 11.50 6.37
N GLU A 74 13.53 12.18 7.05
CA GLU A 74 14.78 11.56 7.52
C GLU A 74 14.45 10.53 8.61
N LEU A 75 14.96 9.33 8.43
CA LEU A 75 14.78 8.24 9.39
C LEU A 75 15.72 8.44 10.58
N THR A 76 15.19 8.26 11.78
CA THR A 76 15.99 8.19 13.00
C THR A 76 16.74 6.86 13.09
N ASP A 77 17.68 6.74 14.06
CA ASP A 77 18.35 5.46 14.31
C ASP A 77 17.34 4.41 14.79
N GLU A 78 16.34 4.82 15.59
CA GLU A 78 15.26 3.95 16.07
C GLU A 78 14.38 3.42 14.92
N ASP A 79 14.04 4.27 13.93
CA ASP A 79 13.31 3.85 12.74
C ASP A 79 14.10 2.79 11.94
N ARG A 80 15.41 3.00 11.80
CA ARG A 80 16.28 2.04 11.09
C ARG A 80 16.42 0.71 11.84
N GLU A 81 16.52 0.76 13.15
CA GLU A 81 16.53 -0.45 14.01
C GLU A 81 15.18 -1.19 13.94
N ALA A 82 14.07 -0.47 13.77
CA ALA A 82 12.74 -1.05 13.54
C ALA A 82 12.55 -1.62 12.12
N GLY A 83 13.54 -1.44 11.23
CA GLY A 83 13.52 -1.98 9.86
C GLY A 83 13.02 -1.01 8.80
N TYR A 84 12.69 0.23 9.14
CA TYR A 84 12.29 1.22 8.14
C TYR A 84 13.44 1.57 7.21
N ILE A 85 13.13 1.64 5.90
CA ILE A 85 14.07 2.03 4.84
C ILE A 85 13.69 3.35 4.17
N ALA A 86 12.41 3.71 4.20
CA ALA A 86 11.93 5.01 3.71
C ALA A 86 10.64 5.40 4.42
N TYR A 87 10.44 6.71 4.55
CA TYR A 87 9.19 7.29 5.04
C TYR A 87 8.88 8.58 4.28
N PHE A 88 7.65 8.69 3.77
CA PHE A 88 7.17 9.85 3.04
C PHE A 88 5.94 10.40 3.74
N THR A 89 5.89 11.72 3.96
CA THR A 89 4.79 12.38 4.66
C THR A 89 4.11 13.41 3.78
N MET A 90 2.79 13.53 3.92
CA MET A 90 1.97 14.57 3.34
C MET A 90 1.19 15.26 4.45
N GLY A 91 1.59 16.49 4.80
CA GLY A 91 1.09 17.17 6.00
C GLY A 91 1.68 16.59 7.29
N GLU A 92 0.90 16.60 8.38
CA GLU A 92 1.38 16.21 9.71
C GLU A 92 1.08 14.74 10.06
N ASP A 93 0.04 14.17 9.45
CA ASP A 93 -0.56 12.90 9.88
C ASP A 93 -0.71 11.85 8.77
N LYS A 94 -0.38 12.17 7.54
CA LYS A 94 -0.53 11.30 6.38
C LYS A 94 0.83 10.82 5.89
N GLY A 95 0.95 9.53 5.64
CA GLY A 95 2.26 9.02 5.25
C GLY A 95 2.26 7.63 4.64
N VAL A 96 3.43 7.32 4.10
CA VAL A 96 3.79 6.00 3.55
C VAL A 96 5.09 5.58 4.22
N GLY A 97 5.04 4.48 4.95
CA GLY A 97 6.22 3.84 5.55
C GLY A 97 6.60 2.60 4.77
N ILE A 98 7.89 2.39 4.57
CA ILE A 98 8.43 1.21 3.89
C ILE A 98 9.44 0.57 4.82
N GLN A 99 9.21 -0.71 5.14
CA GLN A 99 10.04 -1.41 6.11
C GLN A 99 10.30 -2.87 5.71
N TYR A 100 11.40 -3.40 6.20
CA TYR A 100 11.66 -4.83 6.22
C TYR A 100 11.16 -5.44 7.52
N VAL A 101 10.48 -6.57 7.40
CA VAL A 101 10.09 -7.40 8.54
C VAL A 101 10.84 -8.72 8.46
N ASP A 102 11.65 -9.01 9.47
CA ASP A 102 12.32 -10.31 9.59
C ASP A 102 11.31 -11.34 10.09
N VAL A 103 10.95 -12.24 9.21
CA VAL A 103 9.97 -13.31 9.47
C VAL A 103 10.62 -14.70 9.50
N GLY A 104 11.97 -14.75 9.52
CA GLY A 104 12.70 -16.02 9.53
C GLY A 104 12.51 -16.87 8.27
N GLY A 105 12.26 -16.23 7.12
CA GLY A 105 12.12 -16.90 5.82
C GLY A 105 10.72 -17.44 5.53
N MET A 106 9.68 -16.98 6.24
CA MET A 106 8.28 -17.33 5.95
C MET A 106 7.88 -16.91 4.53
N SER A 107 7.03 -17.71 3.92
CA SER A 107 6.30 -17.33 2.70
C SER A 107 5.22 -16.28 3.02
N LEU A 108 4.67 -15.62 1.98
CA LEU A 108 3.53 -14.70 2.16
C LEU A 108 2.31 -15.42 2.76
N GLU A 109 2.08 -16.68 2.40
CA GLU A 109 0.97 -17.48 2.94
C GLU A 109 1.15 -17.75 4.43
N GLU A 110 2.35 -18.17 4.87
CA GLU A 110 2.66 -18.38 6.29
C GLU A 110 2.60 -17.07 7.07
N TYR A 111 3.01 -15.96 6.45
CA TYR A 111 2.91 -14.64 7.05
C TYR A 111 1.46 -14.19 7.22
N ALA A 112 0.61 -14.38 6.19
CA ALA A 112 -0.82 -14.13 6.27
C ALA A 112 -1.49 -14.92 7.40
N GLN A 113 -1.18 -16.22 7.51
CA GLN A 113 -1.67 -17.07 8.58
C GLN A 113 -1.26 -16.53 9.95
N ARG A 114 0.01 -16.17 10.11
CA ARG A 114 0.51 -15.58 11.36
C ARG A 114 -0.21 -14.28 11.74
N LEU A 115 -0.37 -13.35 10.78
CA LEU A 115 -1.10 -12.09 11.00
C LEU A 115 -2.56 -12.34 11.44
N THR A 116 -3.21 -13.34 10.85
CA THR A 116 -4.58 -13.71 11.20
C THR A 116 -4.63 -14.36 12.59
N GLU A 117 -3.72 -15.28 12.92
CA GLU A 117 -3.73 -16.00 14.19
C GLU A 117 -3.30 -15.14 15.38
N GLU A 118 -2.26 -14.28 15.21
CA GLU A 118 -1.71 -13.48 16.29
C GLU A 118 -2.47 -12.15 16.51
N TYR A 119 -2.94 -11.53 15.42
CA TYR A 119 -3.52 -10.18 15.46
C TYR A 119 -4.98 -10.12 15.00
N GLY A 120 -5.52 -11.18 14.39
CA GLY A 120 -6.88 -11.21 13.87
C GLY A 120 -7.06 -10.40 12.59
N TYR A 121 -5.99 -10.11 11.84
CA TYR A 121 -6.07 -9.33 10.61
C TYR A 121 -6.68 -10.15 9.48
N GLU A 122 -7.53 -9.51 8.68
CA GLU A 122 -8.06 -10.09 7.45
C GLU A 122 -7.08 -9.86 6.30
N CYS A 123 -6.38 -10.93 5.91
CA CYS A 123 -5.41 -10.91 4.84
C CYS A 123 -6.04 -11.33 3.51
N LYS A 124 -5.65 -10.68 2.42
CA LYS A 124 -6.10 -10.97 1.05
C LYS A 124 -4.92 -11.10 0.12
N ASP A 125 -4.96 -12.10 -0.74
CA ASP A 125 -4.00 -12.19 -1.84
C ASP A 125 -4.18 -11.00 -2.79
N ALA A 126 -3.06 -10.45 -3.24
CA ALA A 126 -3.02 -9.34 -4.16
C ALA A 126 -2.00 -9.59 -5.28
N VAL A 127 -2.23 -8.97 -6.42
CA VAL A 127 -1.25 -8.85 -7.50
C VAL A 127 -1.15 -7.38 -7.88
N VAL A 128 0.04 -6.81 -7.74
CA VAL A 128 0.32 -5.41 -8.01
C VAL A 128 1.27 -5.31 -9.20
N ASN A 129 0.78 -4.88 -10.35
CA ASN A 129 1.55 -4.83 -11.61
C ASN A 129 2.32 -6.14 -11.92
N GLY A 130 1.67 -7.29 -11.68
CA GLY A 130 2.26 -8.61 -11.87
C GLY A 130 3.09 -9.13 -10.68
N LEU A 131 3.33 -8.33 -9.65
CA LEU A 131 4.03 -8.74 -8.44
C LEU A 131 3.05 -9.38 -7.44
N PRO A 132 3.28 -10.64 -7.01
CA PRO A 132 2.49 -11.24 -5.94
C PRO A 132 2.67 -10.46 -4.63
N ALA A 133 1.57 -10.18 -3.96
CA ALA A 133 1.56 -9.43 -2.72
C ALA A 133 0.47 -9.98 -1.77
N LEU A 134 0.58 -9.59 -0.52
CA LEU A 134 -0.45 -9.73 0.50
C LEU A 134 -0.98 -8.35 0.85
N ALA A 135 -2.30 -8.18 0.91
CA ALA A 135 -2.94 -6.94 1.34
C ALA A 135 -3.69 -7.17 2.65
N TYR A 136 -3.54 -6.26 3.60
CA TYR A 136 -4.29 -6.27 4.85
C TYR A 136 -4.43 -4.86 5.40
N SER A 137 -5.33 -4.68 6.37
CA SER A 137 -5.44 -3.42 7.10
C SER A 137 -5.67 -3.69 8.59
N PHE A 138 -5.31 -2.69 9.40
CA PHE A 138 -5.56 -2.69 10.83
C PHE A 138 -5.86 -1.27 11.32
N THR A 139 -6.51 -1.18 12.47
CA THR A 139 -6.83 0.11 13.07
C THR A 139 -6.19 0.19 14.45
N GLU A 140 -5.45 1.26 14.68
CA GLU A 140 -4.87 1.59 15.97
C GLU A 140 -5.13 3.07 16.29
N ASN A 141 -5.63 3.34 17.50
CA ASN A 141 -5.98 4.70 17.96
C ASN A 141 -6.86 5.48 16.97
N ASP A 142 -7.91 4.84 16.45
CA ASP A 142 -8.84 5.36 15.44
C ASP A 142 -8.19 5.72 14.09
N ARG A 143 -6.97 5.26 13.85
CA ARG A 143 -6.23 5.43 12.61
C ARG A 143 -6.12 4.09 11.88
N GLU A 144 -6.70 4.02 10.68
CA GLU A 144 -6.59 2.84 9.83
C GLU A 144 -5.31 2.90 9.00
N THR A 145 -4.60 1.79 8.96
CA THR A 145 -3.42 1.59 8.13
C THR A 145 -3.69 0.44 7.16
N SER A 146 -3.51 0.69 5.88
CA SER A 146 -3.53 -0.36 4.85
C SER A 146 -2.11 -0.71 4.44
N VAL A 147 -1.83 -1.99 4.26
CA VAL A 147 -0.50 -2.51 4.00
C VAL A 147 -0.49 -3.39 2.76
N LEU A 148 0.54 -3.24 1.94
CA LEU A 148 0.96 -4.21 0.93
C LEU A 148 2.26 -4.86 1.40
N ALA A 149 2.29 -6.18 1.43
CA ALA A 149 3.46 -6.95 1.81
C ALA A 149 3.95 -7.81 0.64
N PHE A 150 5.26 -7.83 0.42
CA PHE A 150 5.93 -8.53 -0.67
C PHE A 150 7.04 -9.43 -0.12
N SER A 151 7.19 -10.63 -0.67
CA SER A 151 8.36 -11.45 -0.37
C SER A 151 9.61 -10.88 -1.03
N THR A 152 10.72 -10.94 -0.33
CA THR A 152 12.03 -10.59 -0.87
C THR A 152 12.89 -11.83 -1.11
N GLU A 153 13.85 -11.75 -2.03
CA GLU A 153 14.80 -12.84 -2.30
C GLU A 153 15.66 -13.22 -1.08
N LYS A 154 15.77 -12.30 -0.10
CA LYS A 154 16.56 -12.51 1.13
C LYS A 154 15.77 -13.17 2.26
N GLY A 155 14.50 -13.51 2.04
CA GLY A 155 13.64 -14.15 3.04
C GLY A 155 13.06 -13.18 4.08
N TYR A 156 13.06 -11.88 3.79
CA TYR A 156 12.31 -10.86 4.53
C TYR A 156 10.96 -10.62 3.87
N ILE A 157 10.03 -10.07 4.61
CA ILE A 157 8.84 -9.42 4.06
C ILE A 157 9.12 -7.93 3.96
N LEU A 158 8.83 -7.34 2.80
CA LEU A 158 8.81 -5.90 2.61
C LEU A 158 7.38 -5.43 2.78
N GLU A 159 7.14 -4.53 3.71
CA GLU A 159 5.84 -3.89 3.91
C GLU A 159 5.86 -2.44 3.45
N ILE A 160 4.81 -2.06 2.73
CA ILE A 160 4.52 -0.68 2.38
C ILE A 160 3.19 -0.32 3.05
N ALA A 161 3.26 0.50 4.09
CA ALA A 161 2.14 0.89 4.93
C ALA A 161 1.66 2.31 4.58
N PHE A 162 0.36 2.48 4.42
CA PHE A 162 -0.31 3.73 4.06
C PHE A 162 -1.28 4.12 5.17
N ALA A 163 -1.12 5.30 5.74
CA ALA A 163 -1.98 5.77 6.83
C ALA A 163 -2.18 7.29 6.83
N PRO A 164 -3.38 7.77 7.23
CA PRO A 164 -4.58 7.03 7.62
C PRO A 164 -5.49 6.73 6.43
N THR A 165 -5.89 5.48 6.21
CA THR A 165 -6.77 5.11 5.10
C THR A 165 -8.26 5.27 5.41
N ASN A 166 -8.64 5.55 6.64
CA ASN A 166 -9.98 6.01 7.01
C ASN A 166 -10.23 7.52 6.75
N ASP A 167 -9.23 8.30 6.32
CA ASP A 167 -9.44 9.62 5.72
C ASP A 167 -9.75 9.44 4.23
N GLU A 168 -10.97 9.77 3.79
CA GLU A 168 -11.42 9.54 2.40
C GLU A 168 -10.50 10.19 1.35
N GLY A 169 -9.97 11.39 1.65
CA GLY A 169 -9.07 12.09 0.75
C GLY A 169 -7.72 11.39 0.61
N PHE A 170 -7.15 10.94 1.73
CA PHE A 170 -5.89 10.20 1.72
C PHE A 170 -6.07 8.78 1.18
N ALA A 171 -7.18 8.13 1.48
CA ALA A 171 -7.50 6.81 0.96
C ALA A 171 -7.43 6.76 -0.57
N ALA A 172 -7.95 7.78 -1.24
CA ALA A 172 -7.86 7.91 -2.70
C ALA A 172 -6.40 8.03 -3.18
N VAL A 173 -5.59 8.82 -2.49
CA VAL A 173 -4.15 8.96 -2.78
C VAL A 173 -3.43 7.62 -2.51
N ALA A 174 -3.70 6.98 -1.38
CA ALA A 174 -3.11 5.69 -1.01
C ALA A 174 -3.39 4.61 -2.06
N ALA A 175 -4.60 4.54 -2.63
CA ALA A 175 -4.93 3.60 -3.68
C ALA A 175 -4.07 3.81 -4.95
N VAL A 176 -3.83 5.07 -5.34
CA VAL A 176 -2.92 5.41 -6.45
C VAL A 176 -1.50 4.97 -6.16
N LEU A 177 -1.00 5.22 -4.94
CA LEU A 177 0.34 4.82 -4.53
C LEU A 177 0.48 3.29 -4.51
N MET A 178 -0.51 2.59 -3.93
CA MET A 178 -0.54 1.12 -3.92
C MET A 178 -0.48 0.54 -5.33
N ALA A 179 -1.31 1.05 -6.24
CA ALA A 179 -1.34 0.60 -7.63
C ALA A 179 -0.06 0.94 -8.39
N SER A 180 0.74 1.90 -7.91
CA SER A 180 1.97 2.34 -8.58
C SER A 180 3.19 1.50 -8.26
N VAL A 181 3.13 0.61 -7.26
CA VAL A 181 4.27 -0.24 -6.90
C VAL A 181 4.63 -1.17 -8.05
N GLN A 182 5.87 -1.12 -8.51
CA GLN A 182 6.37 -1.87 -9.67
C GLN A 182 7.79 -2.35 -9.42
N ALA A 183 8.21 -3.39 -10.14
CA ALA A 183 9.62 -3.76 -10.19
C ALA A 183 10.45 -2.59 -10.78
N ALA A 184 11.60 -2.30 -10.18
CA ALA A 184 12.58 -1.43 -10.80
C ALA A 184 13.28 -2.19 -11.94
N GLU A 185 13.41 -1.55 -13.09
CA GLU A 185 14.16 -2.09 -14.25
C GLU A 185 15.65 -1.91 -14.04
#